data_7cfda0e364913332d72e3fc805fd2643
#
_entry.id   7cfda0e364913332d72e3fc805fd2643
#
_cell.length_a   1.000
_cell.length_b   1.000
_cell.length_c   1.000
_cell.angle_alpha   90.00
_cell.angle_beta   90.00
_cell.angle_gamma   90.00
#
_symmetry.space_group_name_H-M   'P 1'
#
loop_
_entity.id
_entity.type
_entity.pdbx_description
1 polymer ?
#
loop_
_entity_poly.entity_id
_entity_poly.type
_entity_poly.pdbx_seq_one_letter_code
_entity_poly.pdbx_strand_id
1 'polypeptide(L)'
;MDYLYFLANASLTLRVVEYLHSMIQLPVQYTTVIHQIDGWVIKVKMNHPLTPQQHGDFQAFMGELGIPFQPDMRLQMAFWSLDTGQSPIDVMRRYQVAVVSHGNPDKTDIEAFRQQFTMGLGYCPETLA
;
A
#
# COMPACT_ATOMS: atom_id res chain seq x y z
N MET A 1 4.85 1.02 -14.69
CA MET A 1 5.86 1.53 -13.76
C MET A 1 5.33 1.42 -12.33
N ASP A 2 6.13 0.86 -11.46
CA ASP A 2 5.70 0.54 -10.11
C ASP A 2 6.58 1.23 -9.07
N TYR A 3 5.95 1.65 -7.97
CA TYR A 3 6.65 2.23 -6.81
C TYR A 3 6.28 1.40 -5.59
N LEU A 4 7.29 1.05 -4.80
CA LEU A 4 7.12 0.21 -3.62
C LEU A 4 7.76 0.88 -2.41
N TYR A 5 6.97 1.12 -1.36
CA TYR A 5 7.44 1.80 -0.15
C TYR A 5 6.97 1.08 1.10
N PHE A 6 7.81 1.14 2.12
CA PHE A 6 7.48 0.67 3.47
C PHE A 6 7.11 1.87 4.34
N LEU A 7 6.03 1.72 5.09
CA LEU A 7 5.50 2.75 5.98
C LEU A 7 5.36 2.18 7.39
N ALA A 8 5.72 2.99 8.38
CA ALA A 8 5.83 2.51 9.75
C ALA A 8 4.47 2.26 10.42
N ASN A 9 3.41 2.95 9.99
CA ASN A 9 2.11 2.85 10.64
C ASN A 9 0.96 3.16 9.68
N ALA A 10 -0.27 2.91 10.15
CA ALA A 10 -1.48 3.13 9.36
C ALA A 10 -1.71 4.59 9.04
N SER A 11 -1.36 5.51 9.95
CA SER A 11 -1.57 6.93 9.72
C SER A 11 -0.78 7.44 8.51
N LEU A 12 0.48 7.00 8.39
CA LEU A 12 1.31 7.35 7.23
C LEU A 12 0.77 6.71 5.95
N THR A 13 0.30 5.47 6.04
CA THR A 13 -0.30 4.77 4.90
C THR A 13 -1.56 5.49 4.43
N LEU A 14 -2.41 5.95 5.34
CA LEU A 14 -3.60 6.73 5.00
C LEU A 14 -3.23 8.04 4.31
N ARG A 15 -2.16 8.70 4.73
CA ARG A 15 -1.69 9.92 4.06
C ARG A 15 -1.32 9.67 2.61
N VAL A 16 -0.65 8.54 2.35
CA VAL A 16 -0.29 8.17 0.98
C VAL A 16 -1.55 7.94 0.15
N VAL A 17 -2.51 7.19 0.68
CA VAL A 17 -3.75 6.88 -0.03
C VAL A 17 -4.53 8.17 -0.32
N GLU A 18 -4.64 9.07 0.66
CA GLU A 18 -5.30 10.37 0.47
C GLU A 18 -4.61 11.21 -0.60
N TYR A 19 -3.28 11.24 -0.58
CA TYR A 19 -2.50 11.94 -1.59
C TYR A 19 -2.77 11.41 -2.99
N LEU A 20 -2.73 10.09 -3.15
CA LEU A 20 -2.98 9.44 -4.44
C LEU A 20 -4.41 9.69 -4.92
N HIS A 21 -5.37 9.67 -4.00
CA HIS A 21 -6.76 9.92 -4.32
C HIS A 21 -6.99 11.37 -4.78
N SER A 22 -6.28 12.33 -4.19
CA SER A 22 -6.44 13.75 -4.50
C SER A 22 -5.64 14.21 -5.72
N MET A 23 -4.59 13.48 -6.10
CA MET A 23 -3.69 13.87 -7.20
C MET A 23 -4.17 13.27 -8.52
N ILE A 24 -5.21 13.88 -9.09
CA ILE A 24 -5.81 13.40 -10.34
C ILE A 24 -4.88 13.50 -11.55
N GLN A 25 -3.81 14.29 -11.48
CA GLN A 25 -2.83 14.37 -12.58
C GLN A 25 -1.91 13.14 -12.62
N LEU A 26 -1.79 12.40 -11.52
CA LEU A 26 -0.98 11.19 -11.50
C LEU A 26 -1.73 10.04 -12.20
N PRO A 27 -1.08 9.35 -13.14
CA PRO A 27 -1.73 8.26 -13.88
C PRO A 27 -1.74 6.95 -13.07
N VAL A 28 -2.32 6.98 -11.89
CA VAL A 28 -2.38 5.80 -11.01
C VAL A 28 -3.38 4.79 -11.59
N GLN A 29 -2.89 3.59 -11.87
CA GLN A 29 -3.74 2.50 -12.32
C GLN A 29 -4.40 1.82 -11.13
N TYR A 30 -3.60 1.43 -10.14
CA TYR A 30 -4.11 0.88 -8.88
C TYR A 30 -3.05 0.94 -7.80
N THR A 31 -3.49 0.74 -6.56
CA THR A 31 -2.61 0.59 -5.40
C THR A 31 -2.89 -0.74 -4.72
N THR A 32 -1.85 -1.30 -4.12
CA THR A 32 -1.96 -2.50 -3.28
C THR A 32 -1.34 -2.19 -1.93
N VAL A 33 -2.09 -2.43 -0.86
CA VAL A 33 -1.64 -2.19 0.50
C VAL A 33 -1.61 -3.53 1.23
N ILE A 34 -0.44 -3.88 1.78
CA ILE A 34 -0.25 -5.10 2.55
C ILE A 34 0.24 -4.72 3.93
N HIS A 35 -0.40 -5.26 4.97
CA HIS A 35 0.03 -5.10 6.35
C HIS A 35 1.00 -6.22 6.71
N GLN A 36 2.09 -5.85 7.40
CA GLN A 36 3.08 -6.78 7.95
C GLN A 36 3.22 -6.54 9.45
N ILE A 37 3.90 -7.47 10.14
CA ILE A 37 4.11 -7.37 11.58
C ILE A 37 4.81 -6.06 11.97
N ASP A 38 5.77 -5.64 11.15
CA ASP A 38 6.60 -4.46 11.45
C ASP A 38 6.15 -3.18 10.74
N GLY A 39 5.09 -3.25 9.95
CA GLY A 39 4.58 -2.05 9.26
C GLY A 39 3.72 -2.36 8.06
N TRP A 40 3.72 -1.42 7.12
CA TRP A 40 2.85 -1.46 5.94
C TRP A 40 3.69 -1.34 4.68
N VAL A 41 3.28 -2.08 3.65
CA VAL A 41 3.88 -1.97 2.32
C VAL A 41 2.82 -1.49 1.35
N ILE A 42 3.14 -0.43 0.61
CA ILE A 42 2.26 0.06 -0.44
C ILE A 42 2.97 -0.06 -1.79
N LYS A 43 2.25 -0.62 -2.76
CA LYS A 43 2.68 -0.68 -4.14
C LYS A 43 1.76 0.21 -4.97
N VAL A 44 2.34 1.15 -5.69
CA VAL A 44 1.59 2.06 -6.58
C VAL A 44 1.97 1.74 -8.01
N LYS A 45 0.99 1.31 -8.80
CA LYS A 45 1.21 1.05 -10.22
C LYS A 45 0.66 2.20 -11.05
N MET A 46 1.51 2.73 -11.94
CA MET A 46 1.13 3.81 -12.84
C MET A 46 0.76 3.24 -14.21
N ASN A 47 -0.20 3.88 -14.90
CA ASN A 47 -0.60 3.50 -16.25
C ASN A 47 0.50 3.73 -17.28
N HIS A 48 1.32 4.75 -17.05
CA HIS A 48 2.45 5.08 -17.91
C HIS A 48 3.53 5.77 -17.09
N PRO A 49 4.77 5.86 -17.60
CA PRO A 49 5.84 6.51 -16.87
C PRO A 49 5.51 7.98 -16.55
N LEU A 50 5.92 8.42 -15.36
CA LEU A 50 5.76 9.81 -14.94
C LEU A 50 6.75 10.70 -15.68
N THR A 51 6.40 11.97 -15.86
CA THR A 51 7.36 12.97 -16.30
C THR A 51 8.47 13.09 -15.26
N PRO A 52 9.67 13.59 -15.63
CA PRO A 52 10.76 13.77 -14.66
C PRO A 52 10.33 14.58 -13.43
N GLN A 53 9.54 15.64 -13.62
CA GLN A 53 9.05 16.45 -12.52
C GLN A 53 8.07 15.68 -11.63
N GLN A 54 7.10 14.99 -12.23
CA GLN A 54 6.15 14.16 -11.49
C GLN A 54 6.86 13.08 -10.67
N HIS A 55 7.85 12.42 -11.29
CA HIS A 55 8.64 11.38 -10.65
C HIS A 55 9.40 11.94 -9.44
N GLY A 56 10.07 13.08 -9.61
CA GLY A 56 10.80 13.72 -8.52
C GLY A 56 9.89 14.16 -7.37
N ASP A 57 8.76 14.77 -7.69
CA ASP A 57 7.80 15.23 -6.69
C ASP A 57 7.18 14.04 -5.93
N PHE A 58 6.84 12.98 -6.65
CA PHE A 58 6.27 11.78 -6.04
C PHE A 58 7.28 11.09 -5.12
N GLN A 59 8.52 10.93 -5.56
CA GLN A 59 9.57 10.33 -4.73
C GLN A 59 9.87 11.17 -3.49
N ALA A 60 9.87 12.51 -3.63
CA ALA A 60 10.09 13.40 -2.48
C ALA A 60 8.96 13.25 -1.45
N PHE A 61 7.72 13.21 -1.90
CA PHE A 61 6.58 13.01 -1.01
C PHE A 61 6.66 11.65 -0.31
N MET A 62 6.87 10.58 -1.05
CA MET A 62 6.92 9.23 -0.49
C MET A 62 8.11 9.08 0.47
N GLY A 63 9.24 9.70 0.16
CA GLY A 63 10.44 9.65 1.00
C GLY A 63 10.29 10.35 2.34
N GLU A 64 9.38 11.30 2.45
CA GLU A 64 9.06 11.94 3.74
C GLU A 64 8.22 11.03 4.65
N LEU A 65 7.44 10.12 4.07
CA LEU A 65 6.52 9.27 4.82
C LEU A 65 7.05 7.86 5.05
N GLY A 66 7.91 7.37 4.17
CA GLY A 66 8.41 6.01 4.24
C GLY A 66 9.74 5.84 3.54
N ILE A 67 10.12 4.58 3.31
CA ILE A 67 11.37 4.24 2.63
C ILE A 67 11.09 3.33 1.45
N PRO A 68 11.91 3.40 0.38
CA PRO A 68 11.81 2.42 -0.70
C PRO A 68 11.96 1.00 -0.16
N PHE A 69 11.15 0.08 -0.66
CA PHE A 69 11.07 -1.28 -0.14
C PHE A 69 11.45 -2.30 -1.19
N GLN A 70 12.29 -3.27 -0.79
CA GLN A 70 12.65 -4.42 -1.61
C GLN A 70 11.91 -5.64 -1.06
N PRO A 71 10.90 -6.16 -1.76
CA PRO A 71 10.12 -7.28 -1.26
C PRO A 71 10.92 -8.59 -1.33
N ASP A 72 10.68 -9.49 -0.36
CA ASP A 72 11.20 -10.85 -0.44
C ASP A 72 10.43 -11.64 -1.52
N MET A 73 10.85 -12.88 -1.75
CA MET A 73 10.24 -13.71 -2.80
C MET A 73 8.74 -13.91 -2.57
N ARG A 74 8.32 -14.12 -1.33
CA ARG A 74 6.92 -14.33 -1.00
C ARG A 74 6.07 -13.11 -1.37
N LEU A 75 6.51 -11.91 -1.00
CA LEU A 75 5.80 -10.68 -1.34
C LEU A 75 5.84 -10.38 -2.82
N GLN A 76 6.95 -10.65 -3.51
CA GLN A 76 7.01 -10.50 -4.96
C GLN A 76 5.96 -11.38 -5.64
N MET A 77 5.84 -12.62 -5.22
CA MET A 77 4.86 -13.55 -5.77
C MET A 77 3.43 -13.15 -5.44
N ALA A 78 3.20 -12.63 -4.23
CA ALA A 78 1.88 -12.12 -3.84
C ALA A 78 1.47 -10.94 -4.72
N PHE A 79 2.34 -9.96 -4.91
CA PHE A 79 2.05 -8.81 -5.77
C PHE A 79 1.82 -9.26 -7.21
N TRP A 80 2.65 -10.16 -7.72
CA TRP A 80 2.49 -10.67 -9.08
C TRP A 80 1.15 -11.37 -9.26
N SER A 81 0.74 -12.18 -8.29
CA SER A 81 -0.55 -12.90 -8.35
C SER A 81 -1.72 -11.93 -8.37
N LEU A 82 -1.66 -10.86 -7.56
CA LEU A 82 -2.69 -9.81 -7.59
C LEU A 82 -2.72 -9.10 -8.94
N ASP A 83 -1.56 -8.80 -9.50
CA ASP A 83 -1.45 -8.13 -10.79
C ASP A 83 -2.01 -8.97 -11.94
N THR A 84 -1.94 -10.30 -11.83
CA THR A 84 -2.47 -11.23 -12.85
C THR A 84 -3.94 -11.55 -12.66
N GLY A 85 -4.60 -10.94 -11.67
CA GLY A 85 -6.05 -11.04 -11.50
C GLY A 85 -6.53 -12.03 -10.47
N GLN A 86 -5.64 -12.63 -9.65
CA GLN A 86 -6.06 -13.48 -8.55
C GLN A 86 -6.74 -12.63 -7.47
N SER A 87 -7.74 -13.21 -6.81
CA SER A 87 -8.46 -12.47 -5.76
C SER A 87 -7.58 -12.23 -4.55
N PRO A 88 -7.77 -11.10 -3.83
CA PRO A 88 -7.01 -10.83 -2.60
C PRO A 88 -7.15 -11.95 -1.56
N ILE A 89 -8.33 -12.57 -1.44
CA ILE A 89 -8.56 -13.66 -0.48
C ILE A 89 -7.67 -14.87 -0.81
N ASP A 90 -7.59 -15.25 -2.09
CA ASP A 90 -6.77 -16.37 -2.52
C ASP A 90 -5.28 -16.09 -2.29
N VAL A 91 -4.85 -14.86 -2.57
CA VAL A 91 -3.46 -14.44 -2.34
C VAL A 91 -3.12 -14.47 -0.86
N MET A 92 -4.02 -13.98 -0.01
CA MET A 92 -3.83 -14.02 1.45
C MET A 92 -3.66 -15.43 1.96
N ARG A 93 -4.47 -16.37 1.47
CA ARG A 93 -4.39 -17.77 1.87
C ARG A 93 -3.11 -18.44 1.38
N ARG A 94 -2.75 -18.18 0.12
CA ARG A 94 -1.63 -18.85 -0.52
C ARG A 94 -0.28 -18.40 0.02
N TYR A 95 -0.12 -17.09 0.24
CA TYR A 95 1.15 -16.51 0.64
C TYR A 95 1.19 -16.06 2.10
N GLN A 96 0.07 -16.19 2.81
CA GLN A 96 -0.07 -15.80 4.22
C GLN A 96 0.34 -14.34 4.44
N VAL A 97 -0.23 -13.46 3.64
CA VAL A 97 -0.04 -12.02 3.73
C VAL A 97 -1.39 -11.35 3.99
N ALA A 98 -1.38 -10.21 4.67
CA ALA A 98 -2.59 -9.45 4.96
C ALA A 98 -2.78 -8.36 3.90
N VAL A 99 -3.51 -8.68 2.83
CA VAL A 99 -3.86 -7.70 1.79
C VAL A 99 -4.98 -6.83 2.31
N VAL A 100 -4.70 -5.56 2.55
CA VAL A 100 -5.67 -4.61 3.08
C VAL A 100 -6.53 -4.04 1.97
N SER A 101 -5.90 -3.68 0.85
CA SER A 101 -6.63 -3.21 -0.31
C SER A 101 -5.86 -3.50 -1.59
N HIS A 102 -6.59 -3.63 -2.70
CA HIS A 102 -6.00 -3.78 -4.03
C HIS A 102 -7.00 -3.20 -5.04
N GLY A 103 -6.64 -2.10 -5.65
CA GLY A 103 -7.50 -1.40 -6.60
C GLY A 103 -7.27 0.10 -6.56
N ASN A 104 -8.34 0.88 -6.72
CA ASN A 104 -8.26 2.33 -6.65
C ASN A 104 -7.85 2.76 -5.23
N PRO A 105 -7.08 3.85 -5.08
CA PRO A 105 -6.72 4.35 -3.76
C PRO A 105 -7.98 4.64 -2.92
N ASP A 106 -8.12 3.95 -1.78
CA ASP A 106 -9.29 4.06 -0.93
C ASP A 106 -8.90 3.94 0.53
N LYS A 107 -8.98 5.05 1.26
CA LYS A 107 -8.65 5.10 2.67
C LYS A 107 -9.65 4.34 3.55
N THR A 108 -10.87 4.11 3.05
CA THR A 108 -11.91 3.41 3.81
C THR A 108 -11.48 1.99 4.15
N ASP A 109 -10.85 1.28 3.24
CA ASP A 109 -10.36 -0.09 3.47
C ASP A 109 -9.31 -0.12 4.58
N ILE A 110 -8.40 0.85 4.60
CA ILE A 110 -7.34 0.93 5.60
C ILE A 110 -7.91 1.28 6.96
N GLU A 111 -8.84 2.24 7.01
CA GLU A 111 -9.51 2.61 8.26
C GLU A 111 -10.32 1.46 8.82
N ALA A 112 -11.03 0.71 7.97
CA ALA A 112 -11.79 -0.46 8.39
C ALA A 112 -10.89 -1.53 9.00
N PHE A 113 -9.76 -1.82 8.36
CA PHE A 113 -8.77 -2.77 8.88
C PHE A 113 -8.23 -2.31 10.24
N ARG A 114 -7.86 -1.05 10.34
CA ARG A 114 -7.36 -0.45 11.58
C ARG A 114 -8.37 -0.58 12.72
N GLN A 115 -9.64 -0.28 12.45
CA GLN A 115 -10.71 -0.41 13.44
C GLN A 115 -10.91 -1.84 13.88
N GLN A 116 -10.95 -2.78 12.96
CA GLN A 116 -11.09 -4.20 13.28
C GLN A 116 -9.95 -4.71 14.14
N PHE A 117 -8.73 -4.30 13.82
CA PHE A 117 -7.55 -4.68 14.59
C PHE A 117 -7.63 -4.11 16.01
N THR A 118 -8.00 -2.84 16.14
CA THR A 118 -8.16 -2.18 17.44
C THR A 118 -9.23 -2.87 18.29
N MET A 119 -10.37 -3.20 17.69
CA MET A 119 -11.45 -3.90 18.37
C MET A 119 -11.03 -5.28 18.86
N GLY A 120 -10.27 -6.01 18.06
CA GLY A 120 -9.80 -7.35 18.42
C GLY A 120 -8.79 -7.35 19.56
N LEU A 121 -7.96 -6.31 19.66
CA LEU A 121 -6.90 -6.20 20.67
C LEU A 121 -7.26 -5.31 21.84
N GLY A 122 -8.34 -4.53 21.73
CA GLY A 122 -8.70 -3.53 22.72
C GLY A 122 -7.88 -2.24 22.66
N TYR A 123 -6.89 -2.16 21.80
CA TYR A 123 -6.09 -0.94 21.55
C TYR A 123 -5.45 -1.03 20.17
N CYS A 124 -5.04 0.13 19.65
CA CYS A 124 -4.35 0.20 18.37
C CYS A 124 -2.83 0.20 18.60
N PRO A 125 -2.10 -0.84 18.17
CA PRO A 125 -0.64 -0.87 18.29
C PRO A 125 0.02 0.27 17.51
N GLU A 126 1.22 0.67 17.91
CA GLU A 126 1.94 1.75 17.24
C GLU A 126 2.17 1.47 15.76
N THR A 127 2.37 0.21 15.38
CA THR A 127 2.53 -0.17 13.98
C THR A 127 1.30 0.09 13.13
N LEU A 128 0.15 0.29 13.76
CA LEU A 128 -1.11 0.61 13.08
C LEU A 128 -1.56 2.04 13.34
N ALA A 129 -0.94 2.69 14.26
CA ALA A 129 -1.26 4.07 14.59
C ALA A 129 -0.21 5.02 14.03
#